data_88e0fa3982fb60cf711053b0f75b4352
#
_entry.id   88e0fa3982fb60cf711053b0f75b4352
#
_cell.length_a   1.000
_cell.length_b   1.000
_cell.length_c   1.000
_cell.angle_alpha   90.00
_cell.angle_beta   90.00
_cell.angle_gamma   90.00
#
_symmetry.space_group_name_H-M   'P 1'
#
loop_
_entity.id
_entity.type
_entity.pdbx_description
1 polymer ?
#
loop_
_entity_poly.entity_id
_entity_poly.type
_entity_poly.pdbx_seq_one_letter_code
_entity_poly.pdbx_strand_id
1 'polypeptide(L)'
;VPYDFFDYFEFNEDILSLYVSLKDKYLINIFTTGTIQNSKEVRQRIDPIIDNIFSAEEYGLDKQNPESYLFIANKLGKPTNQILYIDDQLKNVEAAKKAGLETIHYEDYQKLADKFRDFYLVPSLQEER
;
A
#
# COMPACT_ATOMS: atom_id res chain seq x y z
N VAL A 1 1.28 -1.15 1.65
CA VAL A 1 1.53 -1.84 1.22
C VAL A 1 1.11 -2.47 0.53
N PRO A 2 1.15 -2.62 0.00
CA PRO A 2 0.70 -3.20 -0.90
C PRO A 2 0.67 -4.42 -0.91
N TYR A 3 0.37 -4.85 -1.02
CA TYR A 3 0.47 -5.58 -1.02
C TYR A 3 0.85 -6.67 -1.78
N ASP A 4 1.55 -6.63 -2.79
CA ASP A 4 2.27 -7.67 -3.46
C ASP A 4 2.95 -8.64 -2.53
N PHE A 5 3.41 -8.17 -1.41
CA PHE A 5 4.03 -9.09 -0.49
C PHE A 5 3.02 -10.01 0.20
N PHE A 6 1.73 -9.69 0.17
CA PHE A 6 0.69 -10.59 0.66
C PHE A 6 0.37 -11.70 -0.34
N ASP A 7 0.68 -11.48 -1.61
CA ASP A 7 0.31 -12.43 -2.65
C ASP A 7 1.20 -13.66 -2.70
N TYR A 8 2.44 -13.55 -2.30
CA TYR A 8 3.39 -14.63 -2.57
C TYR A 8 4.34 -14.94 -1.43
N PHE A 9 4.13 -14.41 -0.26
CA PHE A 9 4.95 -14.81 0.87
C PHE A 9 4.26 -14.49 2.18
N GLU A 10 4.95 -14.83 3.26
CA GLU A 10 4.42 -14.68 4.58
C GLU A 10 4.20 -13.22 4.95
N PHE A 11 3.24 -12.98 5.84
CA PHE A 11 3.04 -11.66 6.38
C PHE A 11 4.27 -11.23 7.17
N ASN A 12 4.73 -10.03 6.90
CA ASN A 12 5.81 -9.42 7.66
C ASN A 12 5.20 -8.68 8.84
N GLU A 13 5.41 -9.19 10.04
CA GLU A 13 4.81 -8.63 11.25
C GLU A 13 5.31 -7.20 11.51
N ASP A 14 6.54 -6.88 11.15
CA ASP A 14 7.07 -5.53 11.31
C ASP A 14 6.30 -4.53 10.43
N ILE A 15 6.00 -4.92 9.20
CA ILE A 15 5.24 -4.06 8.28
C ILE A 15 3.80 -3.91 8.77
N LEU A 16 3.18 -5.00 9.25
CA LEU A 16 1.83 -4.92 9.79
C LEU A 16 1.77 -4.00 11.00
N SER A 17 2.76 -4.08 11.87
CA SER A 17 2.86 -3.20 13.05
C SER A 17 3.02 -1.74 12.64
N LEU A 18 3.82 -1.49 11.61
CA LEU A 18 3.98 -0.14 11.08
C LEU A 18 2.64 0.40 10.58
N TYR A 19 1.90 -0.41 9.82
CA TYR A 19 0.61 0.01 9.28
C TYR A 19 -0.43 0.26 10.38
N VAL A 20 -0.40 -0.53 11.44
CA VAL A 20 -1.25 -0.28 12.61
C VAL A 20 -0.98 1.11 13.18
N SER A 21 0.29 1.51 13.26
CA SER A 21 0.67 2.83 13.79
C SER A 21 0.24 3.97 12.87
N LEU A 22 0.01 3.69 11.58
CA LEU A 22 -0.41 4.69 10.60
C LEU A 22 -1.93 4.83 10.50
N LYS A 23 -2.67 3.88 11.05
CA LYS A 23 -4.11 3.76 10.79
C LYS A 23 -4.92 4.99 11.23
N ASP A 24 -4.50 5.66 12.27
CA ASP A 24 -5.22 6.82 12.78
C ASP A 24 -5.10 8.05 11.86
N LYS A 25 -4.10 8.06 11.00
CA LYS A 25 -3.83 9.20 10.13
C LYS A 25 -4.08 8.94 8.67
N TYR A 26 -4.05 7.68 8.26
CA TYR A 26 -4.13 7.30 6.86
C TYR A 26 -5.16 6.20 6.65
N LEU A 27 -5.84 6.26 5.52
CA LEU A 27 -6.56 5.10 5.02
C LEU A 27 -5.52 4.14 4.45
N ILE A 28 -5.66 2.88 4.79
CA ILE A 28 -4.70 1.85 4.37
C ILE A 28 -5.41 0.89 3.44
N ASN A 29 -4.88 0.76 2.23
CA ASN A 29 -5.48 -0.04 1.19
C ASN A 29 -4.47 -1.03 0.64
N ILE A 30 -4.95 -2.13 0.08
CA ILE A 30 -4.13 -3.10 -0.61
C ILE A 30 -4.50 -3.10 -2.08
N PHE A 31 -3.50 -3.09 -2.95
CA PHE A 31 -3.68 -3.33 -4.37
C PHE A 31 -3.03 -4.67 -4.68
N THR A 32 -3.83 -5.71 -4.81
CA THR A 32 -3.36 -7.07 -5.06
C THR A 32 -3.54 -7.44 -6.52
N THR A 33 -2.65 -8.30 -7.01
CA THR A 33 -2.79 -8.85 -8.36
C THR A 33 -3.93 -9.86 -8.42
N GLY A 34 -4.06 -10.69 -7.38
CA GLY A 34 -4.99 -11.81 -7.36
C GLY A 34 -6.24 -11.59 -6.54
N THR A 35 -6.61 -12.61 -5.80
CA THR A 35 -7.90 -12.66 -5.11
C THR A 35 -7.76 -12.92 -3.62
N ILE A 36 -6.81 -12.26 -2.96
CA ILE A 36 -6.65 -12.41 -1.50
C ILE A 36 -7.90 -11.96 -0.74
N GLN A 37 -8.70 -11.08 -1.33
CA GLN A 37 -9.96 -10.64 -0.73
C GLN A 37 -10.94 -11.80 -0.52
N ASN A 38 -10.75 -12.90 -1.22
CA ASN A 38 -11.59 -14.09 -1.09
C ASN A 38 -11.02 -15.10 -0.09
N SER A 39 -9.84 -14.86 0.46
CA SER A 39 -9.23 -15.74 1.44
C SER A 39 -9.67 -15.35 2.84
N LYS A 40 -10.46 -16.19 3.47
CA LYS A 40 -10.94 -15.95 4.82
C LYS A 40 -9.78 -15.84 5.81
N GLU A 41 -8.78 -16.69 5.67
CA GLU A 41 -7.61 -16.69 6.55
C GLU A 41 -6.83 -15.39 6.45
N VAL A 42 -6.58 -14.92 5.24
CA VAL A 42 -5.88 -13.67 5.02
C VAL A 42 -6.71 -12.50 5.56
N ARG A 43 -8.02 -12.50 5.28
CA ARG A 43 -8.91 -11.43 5.72
C ARG A 43 -8.93 -11.28 7.24
N GLN A 44 -8.87 -12.37 7.96
CA GLN A 44 -8.83 -12.32 9.42
C GLN A 44 -7.61 -11.55 9.94
N ARG A 45 -6.49 -11.65 9.23
CA ARG A 45 -5.25 -10.98 9.62
C ARG A 45 -5.26 -9.50 9.25
N ILE A 46 -5.81 -9.14 8.11
CA ILE A 46 -5.66 -7.79 7.57
C ILE A 46 -6.89 -6.90 7.75
N ASP A 47 -8.09 -7.45 7.90
CA ASP A 47 -9.31 -6.65 8.04
C ASP A 47 -9.25 -5.60 9.16
N PRO A 48 -8.65 -5.89 10.33
CA PRO A 48 -8.56 -4.85 11.37
C PRO A 48 -7.69 -3.67 10.98
N ILE A 49 -6.83 -3.82 9.98
CA ILE A 49 -5.84 -2.81 9.59
C ILE A 49 -6.22 -2.13 8.28
N ILE A 50 -6.84 -2.87 7.35
CA ILE A 50 -7.02 -2.45 5.97
C ILE A 50 -8.42 -1.89 5.75
N ASP A 51 -8.49 -0.75 5.09
CA ASP A 51 -9.78 -0.10 4.78
C ASP A 51 -10.39 -0.61 3.48
N ASN A 52 -9.58 -0.84 2.45
CA ASN A 52 -10.07 -1.32 1.15
C ASN A 52 -9.06 -2.26 0.52
N ILE A 53 -9.58 -3.19 -0.30
CA ILE A 53 -8.75 -4.08 -1.10
C ILE A 53 -9.17 -3.89 -2.56
N PHE A 54 -8.20 -3.58 -3.41
CA PHE A 54 -8.40 -3.49 -4.86
C PHE A 54 -7.69 -4.67 -5.51
N SER A 55 -8.45 -5.48 -6.24
CA SER A 55 -7.89 -6.62 -6.97
C SER A 55 -7.75 -6.27 -8.43
N ALA A 56 -6.55 -6.40 -8.97
CA ALA A 56 -6.32 -6.17 -10.40
C ALA A 56 -7.13 -7.17 -11.21
N GLU A 57 -7.17 -8.43 -10.79
CA GLU A 57 -7.95 -9.45 -11.47
C GLU A 57 -9.44 -9.14 -11.46
N GLU A 58 -9.97 -8.75 -10.32
CA GLU A 58 -11.41 -8.47 -10.18
C GLU A 58 -11.86 -7.26 -11.00
N TYR A 59 -11.05 -6.20 -11.02
CA TYR A 59 -11.41 -4.96 -11.70
C TYR A 59 -10.83 -4.82 -13.11
N GLY A 60 -10.09 -5.81 -13.59
CA GLY A 60 -9.48 -5.74 -14.91
C GLY A 60 -8.37 -4.69 -15.00
N LEU A 61 -7.60 -4.54 -13.93
CA LEU A 61 -6.54 -3.54 -13.86
C LEU A 61 -5.18 -4.17 -14.14
N ASP A 62 -4.23 -3.32 -14.54
CA ASP A 62 -2.85 -3.69 -14.79
C ASP A 62 -1.96 -2.78 -13.95
N LYS A 63 -1.18 -3.35 -13.04
CA LYS A 63 -0.31 -2.58 -12.15
C LYS A 63 0.78 -1.80 -12.88
N GLN A 64 1.07 -2.14 -14.13
CA GLN A 64 2.04 -1.41 -14.93
C GLN A 64 1.41 -0.33 -15.81
N ASN A 65 0.10 -0.15 -15.72
CA ASN A 65 -0.62 0.87 -16.47
C ASN A 65 -1.03 2.01 -15.53
N PRO A 66 -0.58 3.24 -15.80
CA PRO A 66 -0.95 4.39 -14.97
C PRO A 66 -2.46 4.58 -14.78
N GLU A 67 -3.26 4.19 -15.77
CA GLU A 67 -4.72 4.31 -15.69
C GLU A 67 -5.30 3.53 -14.51
N SER A 68 -4.65 2.43 -14.11
CA SER A 68 -5.09 1.63 -12.98
C SER A 68 -5.06 2.44 -11.68
N TYR A 69 -4.05 3.30 -11.53
CA TYR A 69 -3.91 4.12 -10.34
C TYR A 69 -4.88 5.29 -10.34
N LEU A 70 -5.22 5.81 -11.52
CA LEU A 70 -6.26 6.81 -11.66
C LEU A 70 -7.62 6.23 -11.29
N PHE A 71 -7.89 5.00 -11.70
CA PHE A 71 -9.11 4.29 -11.31
C PHE A 71 -9.21 4.17 -9.78
N ILE A 72 -8.13 3.76 -9.13
CA ILE A 72 -8.11 3.61 -7.68
C ILE A 72 -8.32 4.96 -6.99
N ALA A 73 -7.65 6.01 -7.46
CA ALA A 73 -7.80 7.35 -6.91
C ALA A 73 -9.26 7.81 -6.99
N ASN A 74 -9.90 7.56 -8.13
CA ASN A 74 -11.30 7.90 -8.32
C ASN A 74 -12.20 7.14 -7.35
N LYS A 75 -11.94 5.85 -7.17
CA LYS A 75 -12.72 5.03 -6.23
C LYS A 75 -12.55 5.50 -4.79
N LEU A 76 -11.37 5.95 -4.42
CA LEU A 76 -11.09 6.47 -3.09
C LEU A 76 -11.61 7.90 -2.91
N GLY A 77 -11.95 8.59 -3.99
CA GLY A 77 -12.36 9.98 -3.93
C GLY A 77 -11.24 10.91 -3.49
N LYS A 78 -10.00 10.58 -3.84
CA LYS A 78 -8.82 11.34 -3.45
C LYS A 78 -8.04 11.80 -4.66
N PRO A 79 -7.44 13.01 -4.62
CA PRO A 79 -6.50 13.40 -5.66
C PRO A 79 -5.26 12.50 -5.60
N THR A 80 -4.65 12.28 -6.76
CA THR A 80 -3.51 11.35 -6.86
C THR A 80 -2.34 11.75 -5.96
N ASN A 81 -2.11 13.04 -5.77
CA ASN A 81 -1.00 13.51 -4.93
C ASN A 81 -1.22 13.30 -3.43
N GLN A 82 -2.38 12.79 -3.04
CA GLN A 82 -2.65 12.44 -1.64
C GLN A 82 -2.63 10.94 -1.41
N ILE A 83 -2.19 10.17 -2.39
CA ILE A 83 -2.09 8.71 -2.30
C ILE A 83 -0.62 8.32 -2.36
N LEU A 84 -0.18 7.52 -1.40
CA LEU A 84 1.16 6.95 -1.39
C LEU A 84 1.06 5.49 -1.80
N TYR A 85 1.79 5.11 -2.83
CA TYR A 85 1.86 3.74 -3.32
C TYR A 85 3.19 3.11 -2.95
N ILE A 86 3.16 1.93 -2.37
CA ILE A 86 4.34 1.20 -1.92
C ILE A 86 4.33 -0.17 -2.57
N ASP A 87 5.39 -0.52 -3.27
CA ASP A 87 5.48 -1.81 -3.98
C ASP A 87 6.95 -2.17 -4.14
N ASP A 88 7.26 -3.46 -4.17
CA ASP A 88 8.61 -3.95 -4.40
C ASP A 88 8.95 -4.07 -5.88
N GLN A 89 7.96 -4.01 -6.76
CA GLN A 89 8.16 -4.07 -8.21
C GLN A 89 8.35 -2.67 -8.77
N LEU A 90 9.56 -2.40 -9.26
CA LEU A 90 9.89 -1.05 -9.75
C LEU A 90 8.97 -0.58 -10.87
N LYS A 91 8.60 -1.48 -11.79
CA LYS A 91 7.71 -1.10 -12.91
C LYS A 91 6.35 -0.64 -12.43
N ASN A 92 5.83 -1.24 -11.35
CA ASN A 92 4.56 -0.82 -10.76
C ASN A 92 4.71 0.55 -10.11
N VAL A 93 5.81 0.77 -9.40
CA VAL A 93 6.11 2.05 -8.78
C VAL A 93 6.20 3.16 -9.83
N GLU A 94 6.87 2.88 -10.94
CA GLU A 94 7.01 3.85 -12.04
C GLU A 94 5.65 4.20 -12.65
N ALA A 95 4.77 3.21 -12.82
CA ALA A 95 3.44 3.45 -13.35
C ALA A 95 2.59 4.32 -12.42
N ALA A 96 2.66 4.05 -11.12
CA ALA A 96 1.96 4.86 -10.12
C ALA A 96 2.47 6.29 -10.11
N LYS A 97 3.78 6.47 -10.24
CA LYS A 97 4.39 7.78 -10.29
C LYS A 97 3.93 8.56 -11.52
N LYS A 98 3.83 7.90 -12.67
CA LYS A 98 3.32 8.53 -13.88
C LYS A 98 1.87 8.99 -13.73
N ALA A 99 1.09 8.30 -12.93
CA ALA A 99 -0.29 8.68 -12.65
C ALA A 99 -0.39 9.86 -11.68
N GLY A 100 0.71 10.24 -11.04
CA GLY A 100 0.74 11.37 -10.11
C GLY A 100 0.72 10.99 -8.65
N LEU A 101 0.81 9.69 -8.32
CA LEU A 101 0.88 9.27 -6.94
C LEU A 101 2.25 9.53 -6.35
N GLU A 102 2.29 9.72 -5.04
CA GLU A 102 3.53 9.63 -4.29
C GLU A 102 3.92 8.17 -4.21
N THR A 103 5.20 7.86 -4.29
CA THR A 103 5.62 6.45 -4.34
C THR A 103 6.82 6.18 -3.44
N ILE A 104 6.88 4.94 -2.97
CA ILE A 104 8.06 4.37 -2.33
C ILE A 104 8.31 3.02 -2.99
N HIS A 105 9.52 2.82 -3.50
CA HIS A 105 9.96 1.52 -3.95
C HIS A 105 10.41 0.73 -2.72
N TYR A 106 9.67 -0.31 -2.36
CA TYR A 106 9.98 -1.08 -1.17
C TYR A 106 11.20 -1.96 -1.40
N GLU A 107 12.19 -1.83 -0.55
CA GLU A 107 13.40 -2.67 -0.59
C GLU A 107 13.52 -3.50 0.69
N ASP A 108 13.37 -2.87 1.86
CA ASP A 108 13.37 -3.56 3.14
C ASP A 108 12.61 -2.71 4.17
N TYR A 109 12.30 -3.33 5.30
CA TYR A 109 11.50 -2.68 6.35
C TYR A 109 12.19 -1.42 6.89
N GLN A 110 13.49 -1.48 7.14
CA GLN A 110 14.19 -0.36 7.77
C GLN A 110 14.13 0.89 6.90
N LYS A 111 14.34 0.72 5.59
CA LYS A 111 14.23 1.84 4.66
C LYS A 111 12.82 2.40 4.59
N LEU A 112 11.82 1.53 4.64
CA LEU A 112 10.43 1.97 4.64
C LEU A 112 10.10 2.76 5.90
N ALA A 113 10.47 2.23 7.07
CA ALA A 113 10.22 2.90 8.34
C ALA A 113 10.93 4.25 8.40
N ASP A 114 12.16 4.33 7.90
CA ASP A 114 12.93 5.57 7.86
C ASP A 114 12.24 6.63 6.99
N LYS A 115 11.70 6.22 5.86
CA LYS A 115 10.98 7.15 4.99
C LYS A 115 9.72 7.69 5.64
N PHE A 116 8.97 6.85 6.33
CA PHE A 116 7.79 7.32 7.05
C PHE A 116 8.17 8.31 8.15
N ARG A 117 9.20 7.99 8.91
CA ARG A 117 9.67 8.88 9.97
C ARG A 117 10.10 10.24 9.43
N ASP A 118 10.84 10.22 8.32
CA ASP A 118 11.50 11.43 7.81
C ASP A 118 10.59 12.30 6.93
N PHE A 119 9.69 11.69 6.17
CA PHE A 119 8.94 12.40 5.14
C PHE A 119 7.43 12.44 5.34
N TYR A 120 6.87 11.50 6.08
CA TYR A 120 5.42 11.39 6.23
C TYR A 120 4.92 11.65 7.65
N LEU A 121 5.81 12.14 8.51
CA LEU A 121 5.46 12.67 9.82
C LEU A 121 4.59 11.73 10.65
N VAL A 122 5.06 10.50 10.85
CA VAL A 122 4.38 9.55 11.73
C VAL A 122 4.77 9.88 13.17
N PRO A 123 3.86 10.40 13.99
CA PRO A 123 4.21 10.88 15.33
C PRO A 123 4.89 9.84 16.20
N SER A 124 4.39 8.60 16.16
CA SER A 124 4.96 7.53 16.99
C SER A 124 6.40 7.20 16.63
N LEU A 125 6.79 7.41 15.37
CA LEU A 125 8.16 7.19 14.92
C LEU A 125 9.04 8.40 15.16
N GLN A 126 8.47 9.61 15.07
CA GLN A 126 9.23 10.84 15.28
C GLN A 126 9.58 11.05 16.74
N GLU A 127 8.78 10.59 17.66
CA GLU A 127 9.07 10.71 19.09
C GLU A 127 10.33 9.98 19.50
N GLU A 128 10.81 9.06 18.70
CA GLU A 128 12.02 8.32 18.97
C GLU A 128 13.30 9.11 18.66
N ARG A 129 13.14 10.24 18.06
CA ARG A 129 14.27 11.12 17.77
C ARG A 129 14.66 11.94 19.02
#